data_1d8d4e9ac00f601624c99461a90f611c
#
_entry.id   1d8d4e9ac00f601624c99461a90f611c
#
_cell.length_a   1.000
_cell.length_b   1.000
_cell.length_c   1.000
_cell.angle_alpha   90.00
_cell.angle_beta   90.00
_cell.angle_gamma   90.00
#
_symmetry.space_group_name_H-M   'P 1'
#
loop_
_entity.id
_entity.type
_entity.pdbx_description
1 polymer ?
#
loop_
_entity_poly.entity_id
_entity_poly.type
_entity_poly.pdbx_seq_one_letter_code
_entity_poly.pdbx_strand_id
1 'polypeptide(L)'
;MKALVVDDSLTIRRIVIKALGLVGITDAREAADGAEALKATQEQDFDLILLDWNMPKLTGIETLRALRQAGKKTPVIMVTTEAEKSRVIEAIKTGANDYLIKPFTADTLREKLEKHCGAA
;
A
#
# COMPACT_ATOMS: atom_id res chain seq x y z
N MET A 1 -11.10 3.55 9.90
CA MET A 1 -9.74 3.29 9.40
C MET A 1 -9.53 4.01 8.07
N LYS A 2 -8.43 4.71 7.94
CA LYS A 2 -8.11 5.49 6.74
C LYS A 2 -6.97 4.84 5.98
N ALA A 3 -7.16 4.61 4.68
CA ALA A 3 -6.16 3.96 3.83
C ALA A 3 -5.65 4.90 2.74
N LEU A 4 -4.38 4.75 2.37
CA LEU A 4 -3.80 5.41 1.22
C LEU A 4 -3.51 4.35 0.17
N VAL A 5 -4.02 4.55 -1.05
CA VAL A 5 -3.83 3.64 -2.18
C VAL A 5 -2.91 4.32 -3.18
N VAL A 6 -1.72 3.74 -3.37
CA VAL A 6 -0.67 4.30 -4.23
C VAL A 6 -0.42 3.40 -5.42
N ASP A 7 -0.79 3.85 -6.60
CA ASP A 7 -0.61 3.11 -7.85
C ASP A 7 -0.73 4.13 -8.99
N ASP A 8 0.07 4.00 -10.03
CA ASP A 8 0.02 4.92 -11.16
C ASP A 8 -1.16 4.66 -12.08
N SER A 9 -1.84 3.53 -11.95
CA SER A 9 -3.02 3.20 -12.74
C SER A 9 -4.30 3.59 -11.99
N LEU A 10 -5.07 4.49 -12.58
CA LEU A 10 -6.38 4.87 -12.03
C LEU A 10 -7.30 3.65 -11.91
N THR A 11 -7.28 2.77 -12.92
CA THR A 11 -8.10 1.56 -12.93
C THR A 11 -7.77 0.66 -11.76
N ILE A 12 -6.48 0.43 -11.51
CA ILE A 12 -6.04 -0.41 -10.39
C ILE A 12 -6.40 0.25 -9.06
N ARG A 13 -6.18 1.57 -8.91
CA ARG A 13 -6.57 2.26 -7.67
C ARG A 13 -8.04 2.05 -7.35
N ARG A 14 -8.91 2.14 -8.35
CA ARG A 14 -10.35 1.96 -8.16
C ARG A 14 -10.70 0.52 -7.78
N ILE A 15 -10.03 -0.46 -8.37
CA ILE A 15 -10.21 -1.86 -8.02
C ILE A 15 -9.82 -2.09 -6.55
N VAL A 16 -8.69 -1.54 -6.14
CA VAL A 16 -8.19 -1.67 -4.77
C VAL A 16 -9.15 -0.99 -3.78
N ILE A 17 -9.63 0.20 -4.11
CA ILE A 17 -10.57 0.94 -3.25
C ILE A 17 -11.87 0.15 -3.11
N LYS A 18 -12.35 -0.46 -4.18
CA LYS A 18 -13.55 -1.29 -4.11
C LYS A 18 -13.33 -2.50 -3.18
N ALA A 19 -12.17 -3.14 -3.28
CA ALA A 19 -11.82 -4.26 -2.41
C ALA A 19 -11.75 -3.81 -0.94
N LEU A 20 -11.18 -2.63 -0.67
CA LEU A 20 -11.16 -2.06 0.68
C LEU A 20 -12.56 -1.84 1.21
N GLY A 21 -13.48 -1.34 0.38
CA GLY A 21 -14.87 -1.15 0.76
C GLY A 21 -15.55 -2.46 1.15
N LEU A 22 -15.22 -3.54 0.46
CA LEU A 22 -15.77 -4.88 0.76
C LEU A 22 -15.30 -5.41 2.12
N VAL A 23 -14.17 -4.94 2.63
CA VAL A 23 -13.68 -5.34 3.95
C VAL A 23 -13.89 -4.25 5.01
N GLY A 24 -14.74 -3.26 4.71
CA GLY A 24 -15.16 -2.26 5.69
C GLY A 24 -14.35 -0.98 5.74
N ILE A 25 -13.39 -0.78 4.84
CA ILE A 25 -12.60 0.45 4.78
C ILE A 25 -13.17 1.35 3.68
N THR A 26 -13.91 2.38 4.09
CA THR A 26 -14.58 3.28 3.16
C THR A 26 -13.90 4.64 3.03
N ASP A 27 -12.92 4.94 3.88
CA ASP A 27 -12.16 6.18 3.81
C ASP A 27 -10.79 5.90 3.18
N ALA A 28 -10.70 6.10 1.88
CA ALA A 28 -9.49 5.84 1.12
C ALA A 28 -9.09 7.06 0.29
N ARG A 29 -7.82 7.44 0.36
CA ARG A 29 -7.24 8.50 -0.46
C ARG A 29 -6.35 7.85 -1.52
N GLU A 30 -6.27 8.46 -2.69
CA GLU A 30 -5.45 7.98 -3.81
C GLU A 30 -4.19 8.82 -3.98
N ALA A 31 -3.12 8.17 -4.41
CA ALA A 31 -1.91 8.81 -4.87
C ALA A 31 -1.44 8.12 -6.14
N ALA A 32 -1.07 8.88 -7.15
CA ALA A 32 -0.69 8.33 -8.45
C ALA A 32 0.80 8.01 -8.56
N ASP A 33 1.61 8.45 -7.62
CA ASP A 33 3.04 8.17 -7.59
C ASP A 33 3.58 8.34 -6.17
N GLY A 34 4.87 8.03 -6.01
CA GLY A 34 5.51 8.09 -4.70
C GLY A 34 5.60 9.50 -4.12
N ALA A 35 5.78 10.51 -4.96
CA ALA A 35 5.84 11.89 -4.50
C ALA A 35 4.50 12.34 -3.92
N GLU A 36 3.40 11.98 -4.59
CA GLU A 36 2.05 12.25 -4.07
C GLU A 36 1.80 11.50 -2.78
N ALA A 37 2.28 10.26 -2.68
CA ALA A 37 2.14 9.46 -1.46
C ALA A 37 2.86 10.11 -0.28
N LEU A 38 4.08 10.57 -0.48
CA LEU A 38 4.85 11.24 0.57
C LEU A 38 4.16 12.54 1.01
N LYS A 39 3.64 13.29 0.06
CA LYS A 39 2.89 14.51 0.36
C LYS A 39 1.65 14.20 1.18
N ALA A 40 0.89 13.18 0.78
CA ALA A 40 -0.32 12.77 1.48
C ALA A 40 -0.03 12.41 2.95
N THR A 41 1.07 11.70 3.21
CA THR A 41 1.44 11.31 4.57
C THR A 41 1.92 12.48 5.42
N GLN A 42 2.35 13.57 4.79
CA GLN A 42 2.68 14.80 5.50
C GLN A 42 1.42 15.59 5.85
N GLU A 43 0.36 15.46 5.05
CA GLU A 43 -0.88 16.20 5.24
C GLU A 43 -1.84 15.53 6.23
N GLN A 44 -1.79 14.21 6.34
CA GLN A 44 -2.67 13.46 7.24
C GLN A 44 -2.06 12.11 7.59
N ASP A 45 -2.57 11.52 8.67
CA ASP A 45 -2.15 10.19 9.09
C ASP A 45 -3.04 9.12 8.45
N PHE A 46 -2.43 7.98 8.17
CA PHE A 46 -3.12 6.82 7.60
C PHE A 46 -2.93 5.62 8.52
N ASP A 47 -3.91 4.72 8.49
CA ASP A 47 -3.85 3.46 9.23
C ASP A 47 -3.25 2.34 8.40
N LEU A 48 -3.23 2.53 7.08
CA LEU A 48 -2.76 1.53 6.12
C LEU A 48 -2.34 2.21 4.84
N ILE A 49 -1.24 1.72 4.24
CA ILE A 49 -0.81 2.14 2.91
C ILE A 49 -0.70 0.90 2.03
N LEU A 50 -1.40 0.90 0.90
CA LEU A 50 -1.25 -0.12 -0.14
C LEU A 50 -0.41 0.52 -1.25
N LEU A 51 0.77 -0.01 -1.47
CA LEU A 51 1.81 0.63 -2.27
C LEU A 51 2.24 -0.26 -3.43
N ASP A 52 2.02 0.21 -4.66
CA ASP A 52 2.46 -0.49 -5.85
C ASP A 52 3.99 -0.46 -5.96
N TRP A 53 4.55 -1.49 -6.57
CA TRP A 53 6.00 -1.61 -6.75
C TRP A 53 6.51 -0.71 -7.87
N ASN A 54 5.90 -0.81 -9.05
CA ASN A 54 6.35 -0.07 -10.24
C ASN A 54 5.58 1.21 -10.43
N MET A 55 6.26 2.34 -10.24
CA MET A 55 5.65 3.66 -10.44
C MET A 55 6.67 4.59 -11.08
N PRO A 56 6.22 5.61 -11.84
CA PRO A 56 7.13 6.63 -12.37
C PRO A 56 7.64 7.52 -11.23
N LYS A 57 8.75 8.21 -11.46
CA LYS A 57 9.41 9.13 -10.54
C LYS A 57 10.05 8.41 -9.35
N LEU A 58 9.26 7.89 -8.42
CA LEU A 58 9.74 7.10 -7.30
C LEU A 58 9.12 5.72 -7.35
N THR A 59 9.94 4.69 -7.28
CA THR A 59 9.43 3.31 -7.19
C THR A 59 8.79 3.08 -5.83
N GLY A 60 8.05 1.98 -5.70
CA GLY A 60 7.45 1.62 -4.42
C GLY A 60 8.48 1.46 -3.31
N ILE A 61 9.62 0.82 -3.61
CA ILE A 61 10.66 0.61 -2.61
C ILE A 61 11.31 1.93 -2.18
N GLU A 62 11.52 2.84 -3.11
CA GLU A 62 12.06 4.17 -2.81
C GLU A 62 11.09 4.96 -1.94
N THR A 63 9.80 4.89 -2.26
CA THR A 63 8.74 5.53 -1.48
C THR A 63 8.70 4.97 -0.06
N LEU A 64 8.73 3.66 0.08
CA LEU A 64 8.74 2.99 1.38
C LEU A 64 9.95 3.42 2.22
N ARG A 65 11.12 3.45 1.60
CA ARG A 65 12.34 3.87 2.30
C ARG A 65 12.20 5.30 2.81
N ALA A 66 11.68 6.20 1.98
CA ALA A 66 11.46 7.59 2.37
C ALA A 66 10.47 7.72 3.52
N LEU A 67 9.39 6.94 3.51
CA LEU A 67 8.42 6.92 4.61
C LEU A 67 9.08 6.50 5.93
N ARG A 68 9.89 5.46 5.89
CA ARG A 68 10.56 4.96 7.11
C ARG A 68 11.62 5.94 7.60
N GLN A 69 12.35 6.57 6.69
CA GLN A 69 13.33 7.61 7.06
C GLN A 69 12.65 8.84 7.68
N ALA A 70 11.42 9.14 7.28
CA ALA A 70 10.64 10.22 7.86
C ALA A 70 10.03 9.86 9.22
N GLY A 71 10.28 8.67 9.73
CA GLY A 71 9.75 8.23 11.01
C GLY A 71 8.33 7.71 10.98
N LYS A 72 7.75 7.54 9.79
CA LYS A 72 6.39 7.01 9.66
C LYS A 72 6.42 5.50 9.87
N LYS A 73 5.54 5.01 10.75
CA LYS A 73 5.44 3.58 11.09
C LYS A 73 4.15 2.95 10.61
N THR A 74 3.41 3.65 9.79
CA THR A 74 2.15 3.16 9.21
C THR A 74 2.36 1.81 8.55
N PRO A 75 1.47 0.82 8.78
CA PRO A 75 1.56 -0.46 8.07
C PRO A 75 1.52 -0.26 6.56
N VAL A 76 2.51 -0.81 5.87
CA VAL A 76 2.61 -0.75 4.41
C VAL A 76 2.54 -2.17 3.86
N ILE A 77 1.60 -2.39 2.95
CA ILE A 77 1.46 -3.65 2.22
C ILE A 77 1.82 -3.35 0.78
N MET A 78 2.88 -4.01 0.28
CA MET A 78 3.28 -3.87 -1.11
C MET A 78 2.31 -4.64 -2.00
N VAL A 79 1.86 -4.01 -3.08
CA VAL A 79 0.98 -4.65 -4.06
C VAL A 79 1.83 -4.94 -5.30
N THR A 80 2.03 -6.21 -5.61
CA THR A 80 3.01 -6.63 -6.58
C THR A 80 2.42 -7.66 -7.56
N THR A 81 3.08 -7.85 -8.70
CA THR A 81 2.70 -8.91 -9.64
C THR A 81 3.45 -10.19 -9.27
N GLU A 82 3.00 -11.32 -9.81
CA GLU A 82 3.68 -12.60 -9.62
C GLU A 82 5.14 -12.53 -10.10
N ALA A 83 5.39 -11.80 -11.19
CA ALA A 83 6.74 -11.65 -11.73
C ALA A 83 7.69 -10.90 -10.79
N GLU A 84 7.15 -10.09 -9.89
CA GLU A 84 7.95 -9.27 -8.98
C GLU A 84 8.08 -9.88 -7.59
N LYS A 85 7.53 -11.07 -7.39
CA LYS A 85 7.49 -11.75 -6.10
C LYS A 85 8.85 -11.89 -5.45
N SER A 86 9.90 -12.09 -6.25
CA SER A 86 11.27 -12.22 -5.74
C SER A 86 11.78 -10.96 -5.02
N ARG A 87 11.14 -9.81 -5.26
CA ARG A 87 11.53 -8.55 -4.64
C ARG A 87 10.88 -8.32 -3.27
N VAL A 88 9.96 -9.20 -2.87
CA VAL A 88 9.23 -9.06 -1.61
C VAL A 88 10.17 -9.06 -0.41
N ILE A 89 11.22 -9.87 -0.45
CA ILE A 89 12.20 -9.95 0.63
C ILE A 89 12.88 -8.59 0.83
N GLU A 90 13.24 -7.91 -0.26
CA GLU A 90 13.83 -6.57 -0.19
C GLU A 90 12.86 -5.58 0.44
N ALA A 91 11.58 -5.65 0.07
CA ALA A 91 10.57 -4.77 0.62
C ALA A 91 10.40 -4.98 2.12
N ILE A 92 10.35 -6.22 2.58
CA ILE A 92 10.23 -6.55 4.00
C ILE A 92 11.45 -6.02 4.77
N LYS A 93 12.65 -6.20 4.23
CA LYS A 93 13.88 -5.68 4.85
C LYS A 93 13.89 -4.15 4.91
N THR A 94 13.24 -3.49 3.95
CA THR A 94 13.15 -2.03 3.93
C THR A 94 12.10 -1.50 4.90
N GLY A 95 11.18 -2.35 5.34
CA GLY A 95 10.19 -1.98 6.33
C GLY A 95 8.73 -2.18 5.93
N ALA A 96 8.47 -2.91 4.84
CA ALA A 96 7.10 -3.29 4.49
C ALA A 96 6.62 -4.35 5.49
N ASN A 97 5.33 -4.30 5.80
CA ASN A 97 4.73 -5.25 6.74
C ASN A 97 4.29 -6.53 6.05
N ASP A 98 3.89 -6.45 4.79
CA ASP A 98 3.44 -7.62 4.04
C ASP A 98 3.34 -7.28 2.55
N TYR A 99 2.76 -8.18 1.78
CA TYR A 99 2.55 -8.00 0.36
C TYR A 99 1.25 -8.66 -0.10
N LEU A 100 0.76 -8.22 -1.25
CA LEU A 100 -0.38 -8.82 -1.96
C LEU A 100 0.02 -9.00 -3.41
N ILE A 101 -0.32 -10.14 -3.99
CA ILE A 101 -0.07 -10.43 -5.41
C ILE A 101 -1.30 -10.03 -6.22
N LYS A 102 -1.12 -9.22 -7.25
CA LYS A 102 -2.21 -8.84 -8.17
C LYS A 102 -2.48 -9.97 -9.17
N PRO A 103 -3.73 -10.28 -9.45
CA PRO A 103 -4.93 -9.80 -8.78
C PRO A 103 -5.13 -10.50 -7.44
N PHE A 104 -5.68 -9.79 -6.47
CA PHE A 104 -5.99 -10.37 -5.16
C PHE A 104 -7.49 -10.31 -4.88
N THR A 105 -7.94 -11.14 -3.95
CA THR A 105 -9.34 -11.17 -3.53
C THR A 105 -9.53 -10.34 -2.27
N ALA A 106 -10.79 -9.97 -2.01
CA ALA A 106 -11.12 -9.28 -0.76
C ALA A 106 -10.75 -10.13 0.46
N ASP A 107 -10.87 -11.46 0.35
CA ASP A 107 -10.51 -12.35 1.45
C ASP A 107 -9.03 -12.31 1.76
N THR A 108 -8.16 -12.32 0.73
CA THR A 108 -6.72 -12.21 0.93
C THR A 108 -6.36 -10.87 1.55
N LEU A 109 -7.00 -9.80 1.09
CA LEU A 109 -6.81 -8.47 1.66
C LEU A 109 -7.22 -8.45 3.12
N ARG A 110 -8.37 -9.04 3.46
CA ARG A 110 -8.86 -9.12 4.84
C ARG A 110 -7.86 -9.82 5.75
N GLU A 111 -7.29 -10.92 5.31
CA GLU A 111 -6.28 -11.65 6.09
C GLU A 111 -5.09 -10.77 6.43
N LYS A 112 -4.59 -10.00 5.46
CA LYS A 112 -3.45 -9.10 5.68
C LYS A 112 -3.82 -7.97 6.66
N LEU A 113 -5.03 -7.44 6.56
CA LEU A 113 -5.49 -6.38 7.44
C LEU A 113 -5.63 -6.88 8.88
N GLU A 114 -6.18 -8.06 9.08
CA GLU A 114 -6.32 -8.66 10.41
C GLU A 114 -4.94 -8.87 11.04
N LYS A 115 -3.97 -9.30 10.24
CA LYS A 115 -2.63 -9.59 10.72
C LYS A 115 -1.86 -8.33 11.14
N HIS A 116 -2.01 -7.24 10.38
CA HIS A 116 -1.14 -6.06 10.54
C HIS A 116 -1.83 -4.81 11.07
N CYS A 117 -3.14 -4.72 10.95
CA CYS A 117 -3.90 -3.54 11.35
C CYS A 117 -4.86 -3.80 12.51
N GLY A 118 -4.78 -4.97 13.09
CA GLY A 118 -5.59 -5.32 14.25
C GLY A 118 -7.06 -5.37 13.94
N ALA A 119 -7.50 -6.33 13.21
CA ALA A 119 -8.90 -6.65 12.99
C ALA A 119 -9.82 -5.44 12.82
N ALA A 120 -10.07 -5.14 11.71
CA ALA A 120 -11.05 -4.12 11.43
C ALA A 120 -12.42 -4.46 11.99
#